data_2d34335af2bc542a597fd2c8866eab3f
#
_entry.id   2d34335af2bc542a597fd2c8866eab3f
#
_cell.length_a   1.000
_cell.length_b   1.000
_cell.length_c   1.000
_cell.angle_alpha   90.00
_cell.angle_beta   90.00
_cell.angle_gamma   90.00
#
_symmetry.space_group_name_H-M   'P 1'
#
loop_
_entity.id
_entity.type
_entity.pdbx_description
1 polymer ?
#
loop_
_entity_poly.entity_id
_entity_poly.type
_entity_poly.pdbx_seq_one_letter_code
_entity_poly.pdbx_strand_id
1 'polypeptide(L)'
;YMLVKRADARSLLYGTAGCILCIFVSLDGVYQPTILAVKSDRHLAVRLNELEPQGMVYSYADWVKFYGINYYLGDRVRIFDKLNPAQGYVLVTDELQEQFLQDTEDTYRVEEVYRTPLRSCDLRRKVIVYKFSKK
;
A
#
# COMPACT_ATOMS: atom_id res chain seq x y z
N TYR A 1 34.54 -8.35 -30.99
CA TYR A 1 35.98 -8.11 -30.74
C TYR A 1 36.61 -7.18 -31.80
N MET A 2 36.27 -7.29 -33.10
CA MET A 2 36.77 -6.39 -34.16
C MET A 2 36.20 -4.96 -34.10
N LEU A 3 34.97 -4.78 -33.69
CA LEU A 3 34.32 -3.46 -33.55
C LEU A 3 34.95 -2.62 -32.42
N VAL A 4 35.37 -3.26 -31.35
CA VAL A 4 35.99 -2.56 -30.18
C VAL A 4 37.41 -2.04 -30.53
N LYS A 5 38.13 -2.70 -31.42
CA LYS A 5 39.48 -2.26 -31.83
C LYS A 5 39.51 -1.00 -32.71
N ARG A 6 38.39 -0.61 -33.33
CA ARG A 6 38.28 0.57 -34.21
C ARG A 6 37.48 1.73 -33.61
N ALA A 7 36.84 1.52 -32.45
CA ALA A 7 36.11 2.59 -31.81
C ALA A 7 37.09 3.51 -31.09
N ASP A 8 37.05 4.77 -31.47
CA ASP A 8 37.75 5.80 -30.74
C ASP A 8 37.15 5.93 -29.33
N ALA A 9 37.95 6.35 -28.33
CA ALA A 9 37.57 6.47 -26.93
C ALA A 9 36.31 7.35 -26.76
N ARG A 10 36.12 8.36 -27.60
CA ARG A 10 34.92 9.21 -27.58
C ARG A 10 33.66 8.47 -27.99
N SER A 11 33.74 7.69 -29.05
CA SER A 11 32.61 6.88 -29.54
C SER A 11 32.19 5.83 -28.52
N LEU A 12 33.15 5.22 -27.81
CA LEU A 12 32.87 4.31 -26.70
C LEU A 12 32.18 5.03 -25.54
N LEU A 13 32.67 6.23 -25.15
CA LEU A 13 32.09 7.03 -24.10
C LEU A 13 30.63 7.42 -24.40
N TYR A 14 30.38 7.96 -25.60
CA TYR A 14 29.03 8.35 -26.03
C TYR A 14 28.09 7.14 -26.13
N GLY A 15 28.56 6.02 -26.63
CA GLY A 15 27.80 4.79 -26.70
C GLY A 15 27.40 4.28 -25.32
N THR A 16 28.35 4.26 -24.39
CA THR A 16 28.08 3.85 -23.00
C THR A 16 27.10 4.80 -22.32
N ALA A 17 27.29 6.12 -22.42
CA ALA A 17 26.42 7.12 -21.90
C ALA A 17 25.01 7.01 -22.47
N GLY A 18 24.86 6.77 -23.76
CA GLY A 18 23.59 6.52 -24.42
C GLY A 18 22.87 5.28 -23.90
N CYS A 19 23.60 4.17 -23.75
CA CYS A 19 23.02 2.95 -23.14
C CYS A 19 22.54 3.17 -21.70
N ILE A 20 23.33 3.84 -20.87
CA ILE A 20 22.96 4.17 -19.50
C ILE A 20 21.70 5.05 -19.49
N LEU A 21 21.65 6.08 -20.31
CA LEU A 21 20.47 6.95 -20.40
C LEU A 21 19.22 6.17 -20.85
N CYS A 22 19.33 5.30 -21.84
CA CYS A 22 18.21 4.46 -22.27
C CYS A 22 17.71 3.53 -21.14
N ILE A 23 18.62 2.96 -20.35
CA ILE A 23 18.26 2.13 -19.19
C ILE A 23 17.50 2.98 -18.17
N PHE A 24 18.00 4.16 -17.80
CA PHE A 24 17.30 5.05 -16.84
C PHE A 24 15.92 5.47 -17.35
N VAL A 25 15.82 5.91 -18.61
CA VAL A 25 14.52 6.31 -19.18
C VAL A 25 13.54 5.13 -19.21
N SER A 26 14.01 3.92 -19.51
CA SER A 26 13.16 2.73 -19.51
C SER A 26 12.72 2.34 -18.10
N LEU A 27 13.61 2.41 -17.14
CA LEU A 27 13.30 2.08 -15.73
C LEU A 27 12.34 3.12 -15.12
N ASP A 28 12.66 4.39 -15.23
CA ASP A 28 11.90 5.46 -14.57
C ASP A 28 10.63 5.84 -15.35
N GLY A 29 10.68 5.80 -16.68
CA GLY A 29 9.56 6.22 -17.53
C GLY A 29 8.50 5.15 -17.77
N VAL A 30 8.89 3.88 -17.80
CA VAL A 30 7.98 2.78 -18.16
C VAL A 30 7.81 1.77 -17.02
N TYR A 31 8.94 1.27 -16.49
CA TYR A 31 8.90 0.16 -15.55
C TYR A 31 8.40 0.56 -14.16
N GLN A 32 8.93 1.62 -13.57
CA GLN A 32 8.54 2.07 -12.24
C GLN A 32 7.05 2.51 -12.15
N PRO A 33 6.54 3.37 -13.04
CA PRO A 33 5.13 3.76 -12.98
C PRO A 33 4.18 2.57 -13.08
N THR A 34 4.48 1.61 -13.96
CA THR A 34 3.65 0.42 -14.14
C THR A 34 3.63 -0.46 -12.88
N ILE A 35 4.80 -0.69 -12.26
CA ILE A 35 4.88 -1.49 -11.04
C ILE A 35 4.25 -0.77 -9.85
N LEU A 36 4.51 0.53 -9.70
CA LEU A 36 3.94 1.31 -8.61
C LEU A 36 2.42 1.41 -8.71
N ALA A 37 1.87 1.51 -9.91
CA ALA A 37 0.42 1.51 -10.11
C ALA A 37 -0.24 0.21 -9.64
N VAL A 38 0.42 -0.93 -9.85
CA VAL A 38 -0.13 -2.26 -9.48
C VAL A 38 0.17 -2.64 -8.03
N LYS A 39 1.33 -2.24 -7.52
CA LYS A 39 1.81 -2.68 -6.19
C LYS A 39 1.62 -1.66 -5.07
N SER A 40 1.20 -0.42 -5.37
CA SER A 40 1.06 0.58 -4.32
C SER A 40 -0.27 0.45 -3.59
N ASP A 41 -0.24 0.66 -2.28
CA ASP A 41 -1.45 0.75 -1.44
C ASP A 41 -2.23 2.06 -1.64
N ARG A 42 -1.83 2.87 -2.65
CA ARG A 42 -2.46 4.15 -2.97
C ARG A 42 -3.96 4.04 -3.24
N HIS A 43 -4.38 2.99 -3.96
CA HIS A 43 -5.81 2.77 -4.26
C HIS A 43 -6.64 2.59 -2.99
N LEU A 44 -6.12 1.82 -2.03
CA LEU A 44 -6.78 1.65 -0.74
C LEU A 44 -6.81 2.96 0.04
N ALA A 45 -5.71 3.72 0.05
CA ALA A 45 -5.65 5.00 0.73
C ALA A 45 -6.59 6.05 0.10
N VAL A 46 -6.71 6.09 -1.22
CA VAL A 46 -7.71 6.95 -1.91
C VAL A 46 -9.12 6.56 -1.47
N ARG A 47 -9.43 5.27 -1.46
CA ARG A 47 -10.76 4.80 -1.05
C ARG A 47 -11.04 5.12 0.42
N LEU A 48 -10.07 4.99 1.30
CA LEU A 48 -10.21 5.37 2.71
C LEU A 48 -10.42 6.88 2.89
N ASN A 49 -9.73 7.70 2.09
CA ASN A 49 -9.95 9.15 2.10
C ASN A 49 -11.35 9.57 1.59
N GLU A 50 -11.94 8.81 0.68
CA GLU A 50 -13.34 9.01 0.25
C GLU A 50 -14.33 8.65 1.37
N LEU A 51 -14.06 7.56 2.11
CA LEU A 51 -14.92 7.09 3.21
C LEU A 51 -14.78 7.96 4.46
N GLU A 52 -13.56 8.38 4.78
CA GLU A 52 -13.24 9.16 5.98
C GLU A 52 -12.16 10.21 5.67
N PRO A 53 -12.54 11.39 5.17
CA PRO A 53 -11.59 12.40 4.70
C PRO A 53 -10.67 12.97 5.78
N GLN A 54 -11.12 13.07 7.01
CA GLN A 54 -10.39 13.73 8.11
C GLN A 54 -10.27 12.90 9.39
N GLY A 55 -11.03 11.82 9.50
CA GLY A 55 -11.05 10.99 10.70
C GLY A 55 -9.88 10.02 10.79
N MET A 56 -9.76 9.40 11.96
CA MET A 56 -8.79 8.33 12.21
C MET A 56 -9.27 7.04 11.56
N VAL A 57 -8.32 6.31 11.00
CA VAL A 57 -8.49 4.94 10.51
C VAL A 57 -7.78 4.00 11.48
N TYR A 58 -8.33 2.85 11.74
CA TYR A 58 -7.77 1.93 12.72
C TYR A 58 -7.18 0.71 12.03
N SER A 59 -6.12 0.13 12.59
CA SER A 59 -5.61 -1.18 12.21
C SER A 59 -5.89 -2.18 13.32
N TYR A 60 -6.43 -3.33 12.96
CA TYR A 60 -6.62 -4.43 13.90
C TYR A 60 -5.30 -5.18 14.07
N ALA A 61 -4.99 -5.52 15.31
CA ALA A 61 -3.77 -6.11 15.83
C ALA A 61 -2.52 -5.18 15.81
N ASP A 62 -1.85 -5.11 16.95
CA ASP A 62 -0.70 -4.20 17.20
C ASP A 62 0.52 -4.51 16.32
N TRP A 63 0.72 -5.76 15.95
CA TRP A 63 1.84 -6.20 15.13
C TRP A 63 1.65 -5.95 13.62
N VAL A 64 0.43 -5.67 13.18
CA VAL A 64 0.13 -5.37 11.78
C VAL A 64 0.42 -3.91 11.49
N LYS A 65 1.43 -3.64 10.69
CA LYS A 65 1.87 -2.28 10.35
C LYS A 65 1.50 -1.94 8.91
N PHE A 66 0.71 -0.90 8.75
CA PHE A 66 0.29 -0.36 7.46
C PHE A 66 1.10 0.88 7.10
N TYR A 67 2.41 0.75 6.95
CA TYR A 67 3.30 1.89 6.72
C TYR A 67 2.97 2.67 5.44
N GLY A 68 2.81 1.98 4.31
CA GLY A 68 2.49 2.59 3.03
C GLY A 68 1.13 3.29 3.05
N ILE A 69 0.11 2.63 3.59
CA ILE A 69 -1.22 3.21 3.74
C ILE A 69 -1.19 4.41 4.67
N ASN A 70 -0.51 4.31 5.80
CA ASN A 70 -0.41 5.39 6.78
C ASN A 70 0.31 6.63 6.21
N TYR A 71 1.34 6.42 5.39
CA TYR A 71 2.02 7.50 4.67
C TYR A 71 1.04 8.27 3.76
N TYR A 72 0.25 7.56 2.95
CA TYR A 72 -0.74 8.19 2.06
C TYR A 72 -1.91 8.85 2.81
N LEU A 73 -2.21 8.40 4.02
CA LEU A 73 -3.25 8.97 4.87
C LEU A 73 -2.76 10.10 5.79
N GLY A 74 -1.48 10.51 5.69
CA GLY A 74 -0.93 11.58 6.53
C GLY A 74 -0.89 11.22 8.02
N ASP A 75 -0.42 10.02 8.35
CA ASP A 75 -0.26 9.50 9.71
C ASP A 75 -1.57 9.42 10.53
N ARG A 76 -2.65 8.98 9.91
CA ARG A 76 -3.98 8.85 10.55
C ARG A 76 -4.33 7.43 10.99
N VAL A 77 -3.46 6.43 10.72
CA VAL A 77 -3.72 5.05 11.14
C VAL A 77 -3.33 4.85 12.60
N ARG A 78 -4.24 4.31 13.39
CA ARG A 78 -4.07 4.03 14.82
C ARG A 78 -4.42 2.57 15.13
N ILE A 79 -3.99 2.08 16.29
CA ILE A 79 -4.22 0.69 16.70
C ILE A 79 -5.58 0.59 17.36
N PHE A 80 -6.45 -0.27 16.79
CA PHE A 80 -7.83 -0.48 17.24
C PHE A 80 -7.89 -0.97 18.69
N ASP A 81 -7.16 -2.02 19.00
CA ASP A 81 -7.21 -2.71 20.30
C ASP A 81 -6.76 -1.81 21.47
N LYS A 82 -5.86 -0.86 21.20
CA LYS A 82 -5.35 0.06 22.24
C LYS A 82 -6.30 1.21 22.53
N LEU A 83 -7.02 1.70 21.53
CA LEU A 83 -7.84 2.91 21.66
C LEU A 83 -9.30 2.62 21.94
N ASN A 84 -9.75 1.41 21.60
CA ASN A 84 -11.13 0.97 21.81
C ASN A 84 -12.18 2.01 21.35
N PRO A 85 -12.11 2.48 20.08
CA PRO A 85 -12.86 3.62 19.60
C PRO A 85 -14.37 3.32 19.53
N ALA A 86 -15.20 4.38 19.57
CA ALA A 86 -16.64 4.23 19.54
C ALA A 86 -17.18 3.89 18.14
N GLN A 87 -16.59 4.49 17.09
CA GLN A 87 -16.97 4.28 15.69
C GLN A 87 -15.82 4.63 14.75
N GLY A 88 -15.89 4.19 13.52
CA GLY A 88 -14.90 4.51 12.49
C GLY A 88 -14.71 3.40 11.48
N TYR A 89 -13.52 3.37 10.89
CA TYR A 89 -13.12 2.37 9.90
C TYR A 89 -11.89 1.62 10.41
N VAL A 90 -11.89 0.31 10.29
CA VAL A 90 -10.78 -0.55 10.70
C VAL A 90 -10.28 -1.39 9.53
N LEU A 91 -8.96 -1.47 9.42
CA LEU A 91 -8.24 -2.29 8.45
C LEU A 91 -7.93 -3.64 9.08
N VAL A 92 -8.36 -4.70 8.43
CA VAL A 92 -8.14 -6.08 8.86
C VAL A 92 -7.52 -6.85 7.70
N THR A 93 -6.52 -7.67 7.97
CA THR A 93 -5.99 -8.58 6.95
C THR A 93 -6.92 -9.80 6.80
N ASP A 94 -6.92 -10.41 5.62
CA ASP A 94 -7.73 -11.60 5.33
C ASP A 94 -7.48 -12.75 6.31
N GLU A 95 -6.24 -12.90 6.81
CA GLU A 95 -5.88 -13.91 7.81
C GLU A 95 -6.48 -13.66 9.19
N LEU A 96 -6.70 -12.41 9.55
CA LEU A 96 -7.22 -12.00 10.86
C LEU A 96 -8.73 -11.74 10.85
N GLN A 97 -9.40 -11.97 9.72
CA GLN A 97 -10.81 -11.67 9.56
C GLN A 97 -11.68 -12.40 10.59
N GLU A 98 -11.50 -13.71 10.71
CA GLU A 98 -12.32 -14.53 11.63
C GLU A 98 -12.10 -14.12 13.08
N GLN A 99 -10.84 -13.93 13.47
CA GLN A 99 -10.50 -13.48 14.82
C GLN A 99 -11.10 -12.11 15.13
N PHE A 100 -10.96 -11.14 14.20
CA PHE A 100 -11.54 -9.82 14.35
C PHE A 100 -13.07 -9.86 14.56
N LEU A 101 -13.78 -10.65 13.77
CA LEU A 101 -15.22 -10.79 13.88
C LEU A 101 -15.63 -11.40 15.22
N GLN A 102 -14.91 -12.42 15.71
CA GLN A 102 -15.14 -13.02 17.02
C GLN A 102 -14.87 -12.02 18.16
N ASP A 103 -13.75 -11.31 18.12
CA ASP A 103 -13.36 -10.35 19.18
C ASP A 103 -14.30 -9.15 19.25
N THR A 104 -14.99 -8.82 18.17
CA THR A 104 -15.87 -7.66 18.09
C THR A 104 -17.36 -8.00 18.19
N GLU A 105 -17.74 -9.27 18.12
CA GLU A 105 -19.14 -9.72 18.05
C GLU A 105 -20.03 -9.13 19.15
N ASP A 106 -19.56 -9.13 20.38
CA ASP A 106 -20.37 -8.67 21.52
C ASP A 106 -20.38 -7.14 21.68
N THR A 107 -19.33 -6.46 21.25
CA THR A 107 -19.08 -5.05 21.56
C THR A 107 -19.43 -4.11 20.43
N TYR A 108 -19.25 -4.56 19.20
CA TYR A 108 -19.39 -3.72 18.00
C TYR A 108 -20.41 -4.29 17.00
N ARG A 109 -21.04 -3.38 16.27
CA ARG A 109 -21.70 -3.68 15.00
C ARG A 109 -20.68 -3.42 13.90
N VAL A 110 -20.40 -4.43 13.07
CA VAL A 110 -19.36 -4.40 12.05
C VAL A 110 -19.96 -4.69 10.68
N GLU A 111 -19.58 -3.90 9.68
CA GLU A 111 -20.04 -4.02 8.29
C GLU A 111 -18.83 -3.95 7.35
N GLU A 112 -18.67 -4.93 6.45
CA GLU A 112 -17.64 -4.90 5.42
C GLU A 112 -18.00 -3.83 4.36
N VAL A 113 -17.14 -2.83 4.18
CA VAL A 113 -17.38 -1.70 3.26
C VAL A 113 -16.54 -1.83 1.99
N TYR A 114 -15.34 -2.41 2.12
CA TYR A 114 -14.43 -2.55 1.02
C TYR A 114 -13.44 -3.69 1.25
N ARG A 115 -13.07 -4.38 0.17
CA ARG A 115 -12.04 -5.42 0.16
C ARG A 115 -11.09 -5.16 -0.99
N THR A 116 -9.79 -5.15 -0.73
CA THR A 116 -8.80 -4.92 -1.79
C THR A 116 -8.80 -6.08 -2.79
N PRO A 117 -8.86 -5.80 -4.10
CA PRO A 117 -8.74 -6.86 -5.11
C PRO A 117 -7.33 -7.45 -5.15
N LEU A 118 -6.32 -6.62 -4.88
CA LEU A 118 -4.91 -6.98 -4.86
C LEU A 118 -4.39 -7.07 -3.42
N ARG A 119 -3.24 -7.73 -3.27
CA ARG A 119 -2.54 -7.80 -1.98
C ARG A 119 -1.85 -6.46 -1.70
N SER A 120 -1.90 -6.02 -0.45
CA SER A 120 -1.12 -4.88 0.03
C SER A 120 0.37 -5.09 -0.22
N CYS A 121 1.06 -4.00 -0.57
CA CYS A 121 2.50 -4.02 -0.81
C CYS A 121 3.27 -4.32 0.48
N ASP A 122 2.85 -3.72 1.59
CA ASP A 122 3.51 -3.85 2.89
C ASP A 122 3.34 -5.26 3.48
N LEU A 123 2.14 -5.79 3.42
CA LEU A 123 1.78 -7.01 4.15
C LEU A 123 1.73 -8.25 3.27
N ARG A 124 1.73 -8.10 1.93
CA ARG A 124 1.50 -9.18 0.95
C ARG A 124 0.19 -9.94 1.18
N ARG A 125 -0.78 -9.33 1.86
CA ARG A 125 -2.11 -9.84 2.20
C ARG A 125 -3.19 -8.95 1.61
N LYS A 126 -4.39 -9.48 1.43
CA LYS A 126 -5.56 -8.67 1.12
C LYS A 126 -5.99 -7.93 2.38
N VAL A 127 -6.47 -6.71 2.19
CA VAL A 127 -6.96 -5.87 3.28
C VAL A 127 -8.46 -5.70 3.11
N ILE A 128 -9.17 -5.85 4.22
CA ILE A 128 -10.60 -5.66 4.31
C ILE A 128 -10.83 -4.43 5.18
N VAL A 129 -11.71 -3.56 4.74
CA VAL A 129 -12.13 -2.37 5.47
C VAL A 129 -13.50 -2.62 6.07
N TYR A 130 -13.60 -2.57 7.36
CA TYR A 130 -14.85 -2.63 8.08
C TYR A 130 -15.22 -1.26 8.64
N LYS A 131 -16.49 -0.90 8.48
CA LYS A 131 -17.11 0.16 9.28
C LYS A 131 -17.58 -0.46 10.59
N PHE A 132 -17.29 0.19 11.69
CA PHE A 132 -17.71 -0.29 13.01
C PHE A 132 -18.37 0.82 13.84
N SER A 133 -19.26 0.42 14.74
CA SER A 133 -19.85 1.27 15.77
C SER A 133 -20.11 0.43 17.01
N LYS A 134 -19.86 1.00 18.21
CA LYS A 134 -20.24 0.34 19.47
C LYS A 134 -21.75 0.12 19.51
N LYS A 135 -22.15 -1.04 20.07
CA LYS A 135 -23.54 -1.37 20.33
C LYS A 135 -24.12 -0.56 21.47
#